data_91903079df4fd95acb0dd3cea780ede4
#
_entry.id   91903079df4fd95acb0dd3cea780ede4
#
_cell.length_a   1.000
_cell.length_b   1.000
_cell.length_c   1.000
_cell.angle_alpha   90.00
_cell.angle_beta   90.00
_cell.angle_gamma   90.00
#
_symmetry.space_group_name_H-M   'P 1'
#
loop_
_entity.id
_entity.type
_entity.pdbx_description
1 polymer ?
#
loop_
_entity_poly.entity_id
_entity_poly.type
_entity_poly.pdbx_seq_one_letter_code
_entity_poly.pdbx_strand_id
1 'polypeptide(L)'
;MKYTKNSITIQGRVYSFGEANGKKMLEVKTVQNKKSENFGKEYISGVVQVAVDEAGLNVIPVHYTWVTPTTKAGGVNNTYVALKSLIDNGKTWVKDGKDAAPMVKLEPSFGLNDFYITENGEDKLVSQVLHEGGFATIINSLPENEAERSHFRCDMVITNVARNEADEEKGTDEYVALRGAIFNFRKELLPITFTVKNPNGMNYFEGLGASSSDPVYTWVEGTINCNTVKNEVKEETAFGGDAVRVYEKKTKEWLVVRASQNPYDFGEEGVLTGDELTKAMQDRQIKLAEEKKKSEEYKAQKNNPVTAPAAAPAAKQGDFIF
;
A
#
# COMPACT_ATOMS: atom_id res chain seq x y z
N MET A 1 7.18 -19.89 -14.08
CA MET A 1 7.08 -18.43 -13.76
C MET A 1 8.30 -18.02 -12.94
N LYS A 2 9.36 -17.54 -13.57
CA LYS A 2 10.60 -17.05 -12.92
C LYS A 2 10.59 -15.51 -12.81
N TYR A 3 10.10 -14.84 -13.83
CA TYR A 3 10.15 -13.39 -13.95
C TYR A 3 8.86 -12.76 -13.42
N THR A 4 8.77 -12.65 -12.09
CA THR A 4 7.65 -11.97 -11.41
C THR A 4 8.19 -11.04 -10.35
N LYS A 5 9.19 -10.23 -10.73
CA LYS A 5 9.80 -9.30 -9.80
C LYS A 5 8.78 -8.24 -9.38
N ASN A 6 8.68 -8.03 -8.09
CA ASN A 6 7.87 -7.00 -7.47
C ASN A 6 8.64 -6.50 -6.24
N SER A 7 9.48 -5.52 -6.45
CA SER A 7 10.38 -5.00 -5.42
C SER A 7 10.35 -3.48 -5.37
N ILE A 8 10.37 -2.97 -4.17
CA ILE A 8 10.43 -1.55 -3.87
C ILE A 8 11.61 -1.33 -2.91
N THR A 9 12.31 -0.22 -3.03
CA THR A 9 13.25 0.27 -2.04
C THR A 9 12.86 1.69 -1.65
N ILE A 10 12.75 1.93 -0.34
CA ILE A 10 12.43 3.25 0.23
C ILE A 10 13.49 3.55 1.28
N GLN A 11 14.21 4.65 1.12
CA GLN A 11 15.21 5.14 2.05
C GLN A 11 14.85 6.56 2.46
N GLY A 12 14.78 6.82 3.74
CA GLY A 12 14.37 8.13 4.23
C GLY A 12 14.34 8.19 5.74
N ARG A 13 13.75 9.27 6.25
CA ARG A 13 13.56 9.46 7.67
C ARG A 13 12.15 9.01 8.08
N VAL A 14 12.04 8.39 9.24
CA VAL A 14 10.73 8.02 9.80
C VAL A 14 9.92 9.28 10.03
N TYR A 15 8.89 9.49 9.20
CA TYR A 15 8.02 10.66 9.29
C TYR A 15 7.01 10.53 10.41
N SER A 16 6.28 9.39 10.43
CA SER A 16 5.38 9.02 11.54
C SER A 16 5.13 7.50 11.55
N PHE A 17 4.49 7.02 12.61
CA PHE A 17 4.01 5.62 12.71
C PHE A 17 2.55 5.44 12.34
N GLY A 18 2.02 6.27 11.45
CA GLY A 18 0.61 6.29 11.07
C GLY A 18 -0.19 7.33 11.83
N GLU A 19 -1.46 7.50 11.48
CA GLU A 19 -2.31 8.52 12.07
C GLU A 19 -2.78 8.13 13.47
N ALA A 20 -2.82 9.12 14.36
CA ALA A 20 -3.34 9.01 15.73
C ALA A 20 -4.86 8.69 15.82
N ASN A 21 -5.57 8.67 14.69
CA ASN A 21 -7.00 8.37 14.60
C ASN A 21 -7.36 6.88 14.78
N GLY A 22 -6.51 6.15 15.49
CA GLY A 22 -6.88 4.86 16.09
C GLY A 22 -6.81 3.66 15.16
N LYS A 23 -6.36 3.77 13.93
CA LYS A 23 -6.55 2.62 13.05
C LYS A 23 -5.30 1.90 12.53
N LYS A 24 -4.10 2.47 12.55
CA LYS A 24 -2.91 1.76 11.98
C LYS A 24 -1.56 2.28 12.49
N MET A 25 -1.44 2.69 13.73
CA MET A 25 -0.12 2.95 14.29
C MET A 25 0.73 1.68 14.23
N LEU A 26 2.02 1.85 13.98
CA LEU A 26 2.95 0.74 14.12
C LEU A 26 3.10 0.38 15.59
N GLU A 27 2.73 -0.83 15.96
CA GLU A 27 2.74 -1.27 17.35
C GLU A 27 3.01 -2.76 17.50
N VAL A 28 3.53 -3.16 18.64
CA VAL A 28 3.63 -4.56 19.05
C VAL A 28 2.27 -5.01 19.55
N LYS A 29 1.77 -6.11 19.00
CA LYS A 29 0.50 -6.73 19.36
C LYS A 29 0.69 -8.15 19.85
N THR A 30 -0.24 -8.63 20.64
CA THR A 30 -0.32 -10.02 21.05
C THR A 30 -1.61 -10.64 20.54
N VAL A 31 -1.55 -11.86 20.04
CA VAL A 31 -2.73 -12.59 19.57
C VAL A 31 -3.66 -12.93 20.74
N GLN A 32 -4.84 -12.31 20.76
CA GLN A 32 -5.81 -12.47 21.84
C GLN A 32 -6.81 -13.62 21.60
N ASN A 33 -6.94 -14.12 20.38
CA ASN A 33 -7.86 -15.19 20.06
C ASN A 33 -7.35 -16.53 20.60
N LYS A 34 -7.96 -17.01 21.66
CA LYS A 34 -7.62 -18.30 22.34
C LYS A 34 -7.77 -19.53 21.45
N LYS A 35 -8.53 -19.43 20.35
CA LYS A 35 -8.72 -20.51 19.37
C LYS A 35 -7.64 -20.51 18.28
N SER A 36 -6.77 -19.50 18.26
CA SER A 36 -5.71 -19.39 17.28
C SER A 36 -4.49 -20.22 17.72
N GLU A 37 -3.87 -20.93 16.78
CA GLU A 37 -2.56 -21.59 16.97
C GLU A 37 -1.45 -20.62 17.39
N ASN A 38 -1.66 -19.34 17.13
CA ASN A 38 -0.74 -18.26 17.47
C ASN A 38 -1.12 -17.53 18.75
N PHE A 39 -2.08 -18.04 19.55
CA PHE A 39 -2.48 -17.40 20.82
C PHE A 39 -1.27 -17.07 21.70
N GLY A 40 -1.23 -15.84 22.20
CA GLY A 40 -0.15 -15.34 23.05
C GLY A 40 1.13 -14.95 22.33
N LYS A 41 1.25 -15.20 21.01
CA LYS A 41 2.42 -14.77 20.23
C LYS A 41 2.38 -13.28 19.94
N GLU A 42 3.55 -12.66 20.06
CA GLU A 42 3.74 -11.26 19.68
C GLU A 42 3.97 -11.13 18.19
N TYR A 43 3.50 -10.01 17.64
CA TYR A 43 3.77 -9.57 16.27
C TYR A 43 3.70 -8.05 16.17
N ILE A 44 4.37 -7.48 15.18
CA ILE A 44 4.25 -6.06 14.84
C ILE A 44 3.31 -5.93 13.65
N SER A 45 2.39 -4.96 13.75
CA SER A 45 1.56 -4.53 12.63
C SER A 45 1.31 -3.03 12.69
N GLY A 46 1.02 -2.44 11.53
CA GLY A 46 0.72 -1.02 11.39
C GLY A 46 1.41 -0.39 10.20
N VAL A 47 1.64 0.91 10.23
CA VAL A 47 2.20 1.69 9.13
C VAL A 47 3.41 2.48 9.61
N VAL A 48 4.48 2.43 8.82
CA VAL A 48 5.60 3.36 8.90
C VAL A 48 5.47 4.34 7.74
N GLN A 49 5.44 5.62 8.01
CA GLN A 49 5.51 6.67 7.00
C GLN A 49 6.95 7.16 6.92
N VAL A 50 7.51 7.20 5.72
CA VAL A 50 8.90 7.58 5.46
C VAL A 50 8.96 8.78 4.55
N ALA A 51 9.55 9.88 5.01
CA ALA A 51 9.89 11.02 4.17
C ALA A 51 11.17 10.73 3.40
N VAL A 52 11.08 10.74 2.06
CA VAL A 52 12.21 10.43 1.17
C VAL A 52 12.89 11.67 0.63
N ASP A 53 12.28 12.83 0.77
CA ASP A 53 12.82 14.15 0.40
C ASP A 53 13.20 14.98 1.64
N GLU A 54 14.03 16.00 1.42
CA GLU A 54 14.52 16.88 2.49
C GLU A 54 13.44 17.83 3.02
N ALA A 55 12.37 18.04 2.25
CA ALA A 55 11.26 18.92 2.61
C ALA A 55 10.13 18.20 3.38
N GLY A 56 10.13 16.86 3.42
CA GLY A 56 9.07 16.07 4.03
C GLY A 56 7.74 16.14 3.29
N LEU A 57 7.77 16.41 1.98
CA LEU A 57 6.60 16.49 1.11
C LEU A 57 6.27 15.15 0.46
N ASN A 58 7.30 14.36 0.11
CA ASN A 58 7.14 13.01 -0.42
C ASN A 58 7.22 11.99 0.72
N VAL A 59 6.04 11.63 1.26
CA VAL A 59 5.91 10.74 2.41
C VAL A 59 5.25 9.43 2.00
N ILE A 60 6.03 8.36 1.99
CA ILE A 60 5.61 7.04 1.49
C ILE A 60 5.20 6.15 2.66
N PRO A 61 3.92 5.67 2.70
CA PRO A 61 3.47 4.72 3.69
C PRO A 61 3.90 3.28 3.34
N VAL A 62 4.42 2.54 4.31
CA VAL A 62 4.72 1.12 4.23
C VAL A 62 3.93 0.37 5.29
N HIS A 63 3.18 -0.65 4.87
CA HIS A 63 2.27 -1.42 5.71
C HIS A 63 2.92 -2.74 6.14
N TYR A 64 2.87 -3.02 7.42
CA TYR A 64 3.24 -4.30 8.00
C TYR A 64 1.99 -4.94 8.63
N THR A 65 1.70 -6.18 8.31
CA THR A 65 0.49 -6.88 8.81
C THR A 65 0.80 -7.92 9.87
N TRP A 66 1.93 -8.64 9.71
CA TRP A 66 2.27 -9.75 10.58
C TRP A 66 3.78 -9.99 10.60
N VAL A 67 4.50 -9.23 11.42
CA VAL A 67 5.95 -9.40 11.58
C VAL A 67 6.24 -10.00 12.95
N THR A 68 6.66 -11.26 12.97
CA THR A 68 6.93 -12.03 14.19
C THR A 68 8.39 -11.94 14.62
N PRO A 69 8.71 -12.12 15.91
CA PRO A 69 10.09 -12.09 16.43
C PRO A 69 11.03 -13.11 15.77
N THR A 70 10.45 -14.24 15.33
CA THR A 70 11.20 -15.31 14.68
C THR A 70 10.71 -15.54 13.25
N THR A 71 11.63 -15.95 12.38
CA THR A 71 11.31 -16.39 11.02
C THR A 71 10.65 -17.77 11.04
N LYS A 72 10.08 -18.21 9.91
CA LYS A 72 9.53 -19.56 9.76
C LYS A 72 10.57 -20.67 10.00
N ALA A 73 11.85 -20.37 9.74
CA ALA A 73 12.96 -21.29 10.00
C ALA A 73 13.45 -21.28 11.48
N GLY A 74 12.80 -20.50 12.35
CA GLY A 74 13.13 -20.42 13.79
C GLY A 74 14.24 -19.43 14.13
N GLY A 75 14.87 -18.78 13.15
CA GLY A 75 15.89 -17.76 13.38
C GLY A 75 15.30 -16.40 13.78
N VAL A 76 16.15 -15.50 14.27
CA VAL A 76 15.78 -14.12 14.60
C VAL A 76 15.27 -13.40 13.36
N ASN A 77 14.15 -12.69 13.46
CA ASN A 77 13.63 -11.86 12.40
C ASN A 77 14.17 -10.42 12.52
N ASN A 78 15.18 -10.09 11.72
CA ASN A 78 15.82 -8.78 11.75
C ASN A 78 14.85 -7.63 11.43
N THR A 79 13.83 -7.86 10.61
CA THR A 79 12.75 -6.88 10.36
C THR A 79 11.99 -6.58 11.66
N TYR A 80 11.65 -7.62 12.44
CA TYR A 80 11.01 -7.42 13.74
C TYR A 80 11.89 -6.60 14.68
N VAL A 81 13.17 -6.95 14.76
CA VAL A 81 14.14 -6.24 15.61
C VAL A 81 14.24 -4.77 15.24
N ALA A 82 14.36 -4.46 13.95
CA ALA A 82 14.43 -3.09 13.47
C ALA A 82 13.15 -2.31 13.77
N LEU A 83 11.97 -2.86 13.43
CA LEU A 83 10.69 -2.20 13.69
C LEU A 83 10.43 -2.02 15.20
N LYS A 84 10.76 -3.02 16.03
CA LYS A 84 10.65 -2.89 17.48
C LYS A 84 11.56 -1.79 18.03
N SER A 85 12.79 -1.70 17.53
CA SER A 85 13.71 -0.64 17.92
C SER A 85 13.16 0.76 17.56
N LEU A 86 12.50 0.91 16.41
CA LEU A 86 11.83 2.16 16.04
C LEU A 86 10.67 2.50 16.98
N ILE A 87 9.85 1.50 17.33
CA ILE A 87 8.73 1.67 18.28
C ILE A 87 9.23 2.07 19.65
N ASP A 88 10.24 1.36 20.18
CA ASP A 88 10.82 1.61 21.51
C ASP A 88 11.51 2.98 21.60
N ASN A 89 12.16 3.42 20.52
CA ASN A 89 12.76 4.76 20.43
C ASN A 89 11.67 5.84 20.35
N GLY A 90 10.57 5.58 19.64
CA GLY A 90 9.40 6.43 19.53
C GLY A 90 9.63 7.77 18.82
N LYS A 91 10.84 8.03 18.28
CA LYS A 91 11.19 9.28 17.59
C LYS A 91 10.70 9.30 16.16
N THR A 92 10.13 10.43 15.75
CA THR A 92 9.64 10.66 14.40
C THR A 92 9.88 12.11 13.96
N TRP A 93 9.89 12.36 12.67
CA TRP A 93 10.03 13.72 12.14
C TRP A 93 8.93 14.66 12.64
N VAL A 94 7.68 14.20 12.58
CA VAL A 94 6.52 15.02 12.99
C VAL A 94 6.58 15.41 14.46
N LYS A 95 7.07 14.50 15.32
CA LYS A 95 7.07 14.69 16.76
C LYS A 95 8.34 15.36 17.28
N ASP A 96 9.49 14.95 16.76
CA ASP A 96 10.80 15.27 17.36
C ASP A 96 11.69 16.09 16.41
N GLY A 97 11.23 16.38 15.21
CA GLY A 97 11.98 17.08 14.17
C GLY A 97 12.80 16.15 13.27
N LYS A 98 13.19 16.68 12.10
CA LYS A 98 13.88 15.95 11.05
C LYS A 98 15.16 15.27 11.54
N ASP A 99 16.02 16.00 12.26
CA ASP A 99 17.36 15.53 12.63
C ASP A 99 17.31 14.46 13.72
N ALA A 100 16.27 14.44 14.54
CA ALA A 100 16.04 13.43 15.57
C ALA A 100 15.39 12.15 15.02
N ALA A 101 14.78 12.22 13.84
CA ALA A 101 14.08 11.10 13.22
C ALA A 101 15.08 10.03 12.71
N PRO A 102 14.88 8.75 13.05
CA PRO A 102 15.71 7.67 12.55
C PRO A 102 15.69 7.58 11.02
N MET A 103 16.84 7.24 10.44
CA MET A 103 16.95 6.91 9.02
C MET A 103 16.73 5.41 8.83
N VAL A 104 15.93 5.07 7.82
CA VAL A 104 15.55 3.68 7.53
C VAL A 104 15.70 3.36 6.05
N LYS A 105 15.98 2.09 5.77
CA LYS A 105 15.79 1.45 4.48
C LYS A 105 14.72 0.39 4.63
N LEU A 106 13.63 0.55 3.89
CA LEU A 106 12.52 -0.40 3.81
C LEU A 106 12.48 -1.00 2.41
N GLU A 107 12.25 -2.30 2.32
CA GLU A 107 12.21 -3.03 1.06
C GLU A 107 10.88 -3.76 0.90
N PRO A 108 9.75 -3.02 0.81
CA PRO A 108 8.44 -3.62 0.60
C PRO A 108 8.24 -4.12 -0.82
N SER A 109 7.07 -4.69 -1.07
CA SER A 109 6.54 -4.96 -2.40
C SER A 109 5.21 -4.24 -2.59
N PHE A 110 4.73 -4.14 -3.83
CA PHE A 110 3.34 -3.78 -4.07
C PHE A 110 2.44 -4.91 -3.57
N GLY A 111 1.43 -4.54 -2.82
CA GLY A 111 0.36 -5.39 -2.38
C GLY A 111 -0.99 -4.79 -2.74
N LEU A 112 -2.06 -5.53 -2.49
CA LEU A 112 -3.41 -5.10 -2.82
C LEU A 112 -4.33 -5.38 -1.64
N ASN A 113 -5.09 -4.36 -1.27
CA ASN A 113 -6.17 -4.46 -0.31
C ASN A 113 -7.50 -4.28 -1.05
N ASP A 114 -8.19 -5.39 -1.27
CA ASP A 114 -9.52 -5.40 -1.87
C ASP A 114 -10.58 -5.38 -0.77
N PHE A 115 -11.55 -4.48 -0.87
CA PHE A 115 -12.69 -4.41 0.05
C PHE A 115 -13.90 -3.81 -0.64
N TYR A 116 -15.09 -4.12 -0.12
CA TYR A 116 -16.33 -3.58 -0.63
C TYR A 116 -16.83 -2.42 0.23
N ILE A 117 -17.18 -1.32 -0.42
CA ILE A 117 -17.90 -0.20 0.19
C ILE A 117 -19.32 -0.16 -0.34
N THR A 118 -20.27 0.30 0.48
CA THR A 118 -21.64 0.53 0.01
C THR A 118 -21.77 2.01 -0.35
N GLU A 119 -22.00 2.29 -1.61
CA GLU A 119 -22.22 3.63 -2.15
C GLU A 119 -23.57 3.65 -2.88
N ASN A 120 -24.47 4.54 -2.49
CA ASN A 120 -25.84 4.63 -3.02
C ASN A 120 -26.67 3.32 -2.96
N GLY A 121 -26.39 2.48 -1.96
CA GLY A 121 -27.09 1.19 -1.78
C GLY A 121 -26.48 0.03 -2.57
N GLU A 122 -25.46 0.28 -3.39
CA GLU A 122 -24.75 -0.74 -4.17
C GLU A 122 -23.37 -1.03 -3.59
N ASP A 123 -22.94 -2.29 -3.65
CA ASP A 123 -21.61 -2.71 -3.22
C ASP A 123 -20.60 -2.51 -4.34
N LYS A 124 -19.66 -1.59 -4.09
CA LYS A 124 -18.58 -1.26 -5.00
C LYS A 124 -17.26 -1.82 -4.49
N LEU A 125 -16.56 -2.57 -5.35
CA LEU A 125 -15.21 -3.04 -5.06
C LEU A 125 -14.22 -1.85 -5.09
N VAL A 126 -13.45 -1.72 -4.03
CA VAL A 126 -12.29 -0.82 -3.96
C VAL A 126 -11.03 -1.66 -3.87
N SER A 127 -10.13 -1.48 -4.84
CA SER A 127 -8.82 -2.13 -4.87
C SER A 127 -7.75 -1.08 -4.59
N GLN A 128 -7.20 -1.11 -3.38
CA GLN A 128 -6.17 -0.16 -2.95
C GLN A 128 -4.79 -0.79 -3.06
N VAL A 129 -3.94 -0.25 -3.92
CA VAL A 129 -2.53 -0.66 -3.98
C VAL A 129 -1.78 -0.08 -2.78
N LEU A 130 -1.06 -0.96 -2.08
CA LEU A 130 -0.26 -0.66 -0.90
C LEU A 130 1.22 -0.99 -1.16
N HIS A 131 2.11 -0.38 -0.37
CA HIS A 131 3.49 -0.84 -0.21
C HIS A 131 3.51 -1.66 1.07
N GLU A 132 3.77 -2.97 0.98
CA GLU A 132 3.59 -3.85 2.13
C GLU A 132 4.72 -4.86 2.35
N GLY A 133 4.93 -5.17 3.62
CA GLY A 133 5.87 -6.18 4.09
C GLY A 133 7.33 -5.83 3.81
N GLY A 134 8.12 -6.87 3.52
CA GLY A 134 9.53 -6.75 3.19
C GLY A 134 10.46 -6.52 4.38
N PHE A 135 11.71 -6.22 4.06
CA PHE A 135 12.74 -5.99 5.06
C PHE A 135 12.73 -4.56 5.58
N ALA A 136 13.11 -4.39 6.84
CA ALA A 136 13.35 -3.09 7.45
C ALA A 136 14.73 -3.08 8.09
N THR A 137 15.47 -2.00 7.86
CA THR A 137 16.82 -1.78 8.42
C THR A 137 16.95 -0.33 8.85
N ILE A 138 17.53 -0.08 10.02
CA ILE A 138 17.95 1.24 10.46
C ILE A 138 19.32 1.51 9.83
N ILE A 139 19.48 2.66 9.19
CA ILE A 139 20.71 3.04 8.47
C ILE A 139 21.30 4.32 9.05
N ASN A 140 22.59 4.58 8.77
CA ASN A 140 23.31 5.74 9.31
C ASN A 140 23.44 6.90 8.31
N SER A 141 23.14 6.66 7.02
CA SER A 141 23.20 7.68 5.98
C SER A 141 22.15 7.41 4.90
N LEU A 142 21.69 8.47 4.25
CA LEU A 142 20.81 8.42 3.09
C LEU A 142 21.60 8.68 1.81
N PRO A 143 21.13 8.17 0.64
CA PRO A 143 21.64 8.62 -0.65
C PRO A 143 21.54 10.15 -0.75
N GLU A 144 22.58 10.79 -1.29
CA GLU A 144 22.60 12.26 -1.50
C GLU A 144 21.51 12.68 -2.51
N ASN A 145 21.39 11.90 -3.59
CA ASN A 145 20.37 12.12 -4.60
C ASN A 145 19.02 11.59 -4.10
N GLU A 146 18.07 12.47 -3.87
CA GLU A 146 16.70 12.12 -3.43
C GLU A 146 15.98 11.17 -4.39
N ALA A 147 16.25 11.27 -5.70
CA ALA A 147 15.65 10.38 -6.69
C ALA A 147 16.03 8.89 -6.52
N GLU A 148 17.14 8.63 -5.80
CA GLU A 148 17.59 7.26 -5.49
C GLU A 148 16.97 6.71 -4.21
N ARG A 149 16.26 7.54 -3.43
CA ARG A 149 15.71 7.17 -2.14
C ARG A 149 14.42 6.38 -2.24
N SER A 150 13.69 6.48 -3.36
CA SER A 150 12.48 5.69 -3.55
C SER A 150 12.38 5.18 -4.98
N HIS A 151 12.48 3.89 -5.16
CA HIS A 151 12.37 3.27 -6.48
C HIS A 151 11.67 1.91 -6.40
N PHE A 152 11.09 1.52 -7.53
CA PHE A 152 10.51 0.19 -7.71
C PHE A 152 11.02 -0.47 -8.99
N ARG A 153 10.98 -1.79 -9.02
CA ARG A 153 11.16 -2.61 -10.22
C ARG A 153 10.17 -3.76 -10.21
N CYS A 154 9.38 -3.85 -11.28
CA CYS A 154 8.35 -4.87 -11.43
C CYS A 154 8.39 -5.51 -12.82
N ASP A 155 8.10 -6.80 -12.88
CA ASP A 155 7.70 -7.45 -14.11
C ASP A 155 6.18 -7.28 -14.25
N MET A 156 5.73 -6.68 -15.37
CA MET A 156 4.35 -6.25 -15.58
C MET A 156 3.79 -6.82 -16.87
N VAL A 157 2.57 -7.32 -16.81
CA VAL A 157 1.72 -7.59 -17.97
C VAL A 157 0.92 -6.35 -18.26
N ILE A 158 1.19 -5.67 -19.36
CA ILE A 158 0.48 -4.47 -19.81
C ILE A 158 -0.68 -4.91 -20.70
N THR A 159 -1.89 -4.50 -20.36
CA THR A 159 -3.13 -4.83 -21.09
C THR A 159 -3.80 -3.62 -21.72
N ASN A 160 -3.33 -2.42 -21.39
CA ASN A 160 -3.83 -1.18 -21.96
C ASN A 160 -2.80 -0.06 -21.76
N VAL A 161 -2.64 0.74 -22.80
CA VAL A 161 -1.82 1.96 -22.81
C VAL A 161 -2.73 3.11 -23.20
N ALA A 162 -2.90 4.09 -22.32
CA ALA A 162 -3.82 5.21 -22.52
C ALA A 162 -3.08 6.54 -22.32
N ARG A 163 -3.01 7.37 -23.38
CA ARG A 163 -2.53 8.74 -23.32
C ARG A 163 -3.59 9.62 -22.66
N ASN A 164 -3.15 10.49 -21.78
CA ASN A 164 -3.97 11.50 -21.12
C ASN A 164 -3.35 12.85 -21.45
N GLU A 165 -4.13 13.70 -22.10
CA GLU A 165 -3.76 15.06 -22.44
C GLU A 165 -3.47 15.89 -21.19
N ALA A 166 -2.64 16.93 -21.34
CA ALA A 166 -2.44 17.91 -20.28
C ALA A 166 -3.78 18.61 -19.94
N ASP A 167 -4.01 18.83 -18.66
CA ASP A 167 -5.19 19.54 -18.15
C ASP A 167 -4.70 20.73 -17.31
N GLU A 168 -4.71 21.92 -17.92
CA GLU A 168 -4.24 23.15 -17.28
C GLU A 168 -5.11 23.53 -16.07
N GLU A 169 -6.41 23.26 -16.11
CA GLU A 169 -7.33 23.57 -15.00
C GLU A 169 -7.01 22.72 -13.76
N LYS A 170 -6.58 21.47 -13.99
CA LYS A 170 -6.17 20.57 -12.89
C LYS A 170 -4.68 20.63 -12.59
N GLY A 171 -3.90 21.39 -13.40
CA GLY A 171 -2.43 21.45 -13.26
C GLY A 171 -1.80 20.07 -13.45
N THR A 172 -2.27 19.29 -14.41
CA THR A 172 -1.71 17.97 -14.76
C THR A 172 -1.04 18.03 -16.11
N ASP A 173 0.23 17.58 -16.14
CA ASP A 173 0.98 17.41 -17.40
C ASP A 173 0.41 16.22 -18.19
N GLU A 174 0.71 16.19 -19.49
CA GLU A 174 0.47 15.03 -20.33
C GLU A 174 1.20 13.79 -19.81
N TYR A 175 0.54 12.63 -19.87
CA TYR A 175 1.12 11.36 -19.44
C TYR A 175 0.46 10.16 -20.12
N VAL A 176 1.17 9.05 -20.14
CA VAL A 176 0.62 7.73 -20.52
C VAL A 176 0.38 6.91 -19.26
N ALA A 177 -0.82 6.35 -19.14
CA ALA A 177 -1.19 5.39 -18.13
C ALA A 177 -0.97 3.96 -18.65
N LEU A 178 -0.08 3.21 -18.01
CA LEU A 178 0.13 1.79 -18.27
C LEU A 178 -0.76 0.99 -17.32
N ARG A 179 -1.84 0.42 -17.84
CA ARG A 179 -2.76 -0.42 -17.07
C ARG A 179 -2.45 -1.89 -17.32
N GLY A 180 -2.45 -2.67 -16.25
CA GLY A 180 -2.18 -4.10 -16.35
C GLY A 180 -2.06 -4.74 -14.98
N ALA A 181 -1.18 -5.73 -14.86
CA ALA A 181 -0.99 -6.47 -13.64
C ALA A 181 0.46 -6.80 -13.38
N ILE A 182 0.81 -6.87 -12.11
CA ILE A 182 2.05 -7.45 -11.59
C ILE A 182 1.70 -8.65 -10.70
N PHE A 183 2.70 -9.36 -10.18
CA PHE A 183 2.50 -10.53 -9.33
C PHE A 183 3.16 -10.32 -7.97
N ASN A 184 2.51 -10.80 -6.91
CA ASN A 184 3.16 -10.88 -5.61
C ASN A 184 3.99 -12.17 -5.47
N PHE A 185 4.66 -12.34 -4.34
CA PHE A 185 5.49 -13.53 -4.06
C PHE A 185 4.69 -14.86 -4.00
N ARG A 186 3.35 -14.79 -3.86
CA ARG A 186 2.44 -15.94 -3.92
C ARG A 186 1.95 -16.22 -5.32
N LYS A 187 2.43 -15.45 -6.31
CA LYS A 187 1.97 -15.49 -7.71
C LYS A 187 0.51 -15.07 -7.90
N GLU A 188 -0.03 -14.31 -6.94
CA GLU A 188 -1.35 -13.69 -7.07
C GLU A 188 -1.25 -12.45 -7.96
N LEU A 189 -2.23 -12.28 -8.84
CA LEU A 189 -2.30 -11.16 -9.77
C LEU A 189 -2.78 -9.89 -9.05
N LEU A 190 -1.99 -8.82 -9.19
CA LEU A 190 -2.27 -7.50 -8.62
C LEU A 190 -2.49 -6.51 -9.76
N PRO A 191 -3.72 -6.07 -10.04
CA PRO A 191 -3.98 -4.97 -10.96
C PRO A 191 -3.27 -3.70 -10.49
N ILE A 192 -2.60 -3.02 -11.42
CA ILE A 192 -1.88 -1.79 -11.13
C ILE A 192 -1.89 -0.87 -12.36
N THR A 193 -1.76 0.43 -12.10
CA THR A 193 -1.55 1.44 -13.14
C THR A 193 -0.28 2.20 -12.82
N PHE A 194 0.66 2.21 -13.76
CA PHE A 194 1.85 3.05 -13.69
C PHE A 194 1.70 4.25 -14.61
N THR A 195 2.43 5.32 -14.32
CA THR A 195 2.44 6.57 -15.11
C THR A 195 3.76 6.72 -15.84
N VAL A 196 3.72 7.20 -17.08
CA VAL A 196 4.90 7.56 -17.88
C VAL A 196 4.75 9.01 -18.32
N LYS A 197 5.73 9.87 -17.98
CA LYS A 197 5.73 11.31 -18.34
C LYS A 197 6.84 11.68 -19.33
N ASN A 198 7.85 10.83 -19.45
CA ASN A 198 8.92 11.07 -20.42
C ASN A 198 8.37 10.87 -21.86
N PRO A 199 8.52 11.85 -22.77
CA PRO A 199 7.99 11.77 -24.13
C PRO A 199 8.46 10.54 -24.92
N ASN A 200 9.74 10.18 -24.80
CA ASN A 200 10.28 8.98 -25.45
C ASN A 200 9.69 7.70 -24.86
N GLY A 201 9.46 7.68 -23.54
CA GLY A 201 8.80 6.56 -22.86
C GLY A 201 7.33 6.43 -23.26
N MET A 202 6.61 7.55 -23.36
CA MET A 202 5.23 7.56 -23.82
C MET A 202 5.11 6.97 -25.23
N ASN A 203 5.91 7.46 -26.17
CA ASN A 203 5.94 6.96 -27.56
C ASN A 203 6.35 5.48 -27.63
N TYR A 204 7.31 5.07 -26.80
CA TYR A 204 7.73 3.66 -26.73
C TYR A 204 6.56 2.74 -26.33
N PHE A 205 5.86 3.05 -25.25
CA PHE A 205 4.78 2.20 -24.75
C PHE A 205 3.56 2.20 -25.68
N GLU A 206 3.24 3.32 -26.31
CA GLU A 206 2.19 3.36 -27.33
C GLU A 206 2.55 2.52 -28.56
N GLY A 207 3.83 2.57 -28.96
CA GLY A 207 4.34 1.76 -30.07
C GLY A 207 4.30 0.25 -29.82
N LEU A 208 4.20 -0.20 -28.56
CA LEU A 208 4.04 -1.63 -28.23
C LEU A 208 2.66 -2.20 -28.61
N GLY A 209 1.65 -1.35 -28.77
CA GLY A 209 0.29 -1.76 -29.16
C GLY A 209 -0.41 -2.69 -28.17
N ALA A 210 0.00 -2.66 -26.89
CA ALA A 210 -0.53 -3.55 -25.86
C ALA A 210 -2.03 -3.40 -25.67
N SER A 211 -2.74 -4.52 -25.69
CA SER A 211 -4.19 -4.60 -25.49
C SER A 211 -4.58 -5.79 -24.61
N SER A 212 -5.84 -5.89 -24.23
CA SER A 212 -6.34 -7.03 -23.46
C SER A 212 -6.31 -8.34 -24.25
N SER A 213 -6.39 -8.28 -25.58
CA SER A 213 -6.30 -9.44 -26.48
C SER A 213 -4.86 -9.78 -26.88
N ASP A 214 -3.97 -8.79 -26.79
CA ASP A 214 -2.54 -8.92 -27.11
C ASP A 214 -1.71 -8.21 -26.04
N PRO A 215 -1.60 -8.80 -24.84
CA PRO A 215 -0.89 -8.20 -23.73
C PRO A 215 0.63 -8.25 -23.95
N VAL A 216 1.32 -7.22 -23.43
CA VAL A 216 2.79 -7.14 -23.47
C VAL A 216 3.37 -7.43 -22.10
N TYR A 217 4.30 -8.36 -22.00
CA TYR A 217 4.99 -8.66 -20.75
C TYR A 217 6.40 -8.07 -20.76
N THR A 218 6.69 -7.23 -19.79
CA THR A 218 7.99 -6.54 -19.72
C THR A 218 8.30 -6.12 -18.29
N TRP A 219 9.58 -5.80 -18.01
CA TRP A 219 9.89 -5.14 -16.76
C TRP A 219 9.80 -3.61 -16.88
N VAL A 220 9.38 -2.99 -15.81
CA VAL A 220 9.36 -1.53 -15.61
C VAL A 220 10.08 -1.16 -14.32
N GLU A 221 10.74 -0.02 -14.32
CA GLU A 221 11.44 0.55 -13.17
C GLU A 221 11.13 2.03 -13.05
N GLY A 222 10.98 2.51 -11.83
CA GLY A 222 10.57 3.89 -11.63
C GLY A 222 10.65 4.35 -10.20
N THR A 223 10.10 5.55 -9.95
CA THR A 223 10.08 6.22 -8.65
C THR A 223 8.66 6.26 -8.08
N ILE A 224 8.58 6.39 -6.75
CA ILE A 224 7.32 6.49 -6.02
C ILE A 224 7.16 7.92 -5.52
N ASN A 225 6.08 8.56 -5.95
CA ASN A 225 5.72 9.90 -5.52
C ASN A 225 4.41 9.84 -4.72
N CYS A 226 4.51 10.19 -3.43
CA CYS A 226 3.37 10.32 -2.53
C CYS A 226 3.35 11.75 -1.96
N ASN A 227 3.26 12.73 -2.87
CA ASN A 227 3.40 14.14 -2.52
C ASN A 227 2.13 14.70 -1.89
N THR A 228 2.32 15.52 -0.86
CA THR A 228 1.28 16.36 -0.28
C THR A 228 1.58 17.81 -0.65
N VAL A 229 0.78 18.39 -1.53
CA VAL A 229 0.87 19.81 -1.89
C VAL A 229 -0.18 20.57 -1.08
N LYS A 230 0.27 21.60 -0.34
CA LYS A 230 -0.62 22.50 0.36
C LYS A 230 -0.84 23.74 -0.53
N ASN A 231 -2.05 23.89 -1.00
CA ASN A 231 -2.46 25.07 -1.75
C ASN A 231 -3.21 26.02 -0.82
N GLU A 232 -2.71 27.24 -0.67
CA GLU A 232 -3.40 28.32 0.04
C GLU A 232 -4.27 29.09 -0.95
N VAL A 233 -5.56 29.08 -0.74
CA VAL A 233 -6.51 29.90 -1.50
C VAL A 233 -6.98 31.02 -0.61
N LYS A 234 -6.74 32.27 -1.03
CA LYS A 234 -7.29 33.45 -0.37
C LYS A 234 -8.73 33.62 -0.84
N GLU A 235 -9.65 33.59 0.08
CA GLU A 235 -11.05 33.93 -0.18
C GLU A 235 -11.31 35.35 0.29
N GLU A 236 -11.80 36.20 -0.61
CA GLU A 236 -12.27 37.52 -0.24
C GLU A 236 -13.48 37.40 0.68
N THR A 237 -13.42 38.07 1.82
CA THR A 237 -14.55 38.08 2.76
C THR A 237 -15.28 39.40 2.65
N ALA A 238 -16.60 39.40 2.88
CA ALA A 238 -17.42 40.60 2.84
C ALA A 238 -17.06 41.63 3.93
N PHE A 239 -16.48 41.16 5.05
CA PHE A 239 -16.00 41.97 6.16
C PHE A 239 -14.72 41.36 6.75
N GLY A 240 -13.71 42.21 6.97
CA GLY A 240 -12.44 41.80 7.59
C GLY A 240 -11.36 41.46 6.54
N GLY A 241 -10.25 40.92 7.02
CA GLY A 241 -9.15 40.47 6.13
C GLY A 241 -9.48 39.18 5.38
N ASP A 242 -8.73 38.90 4.30
CA ASP A 242 -8.88 37.72 3.52
C ASP A 242 -8.83 36.43 4.38
N ALA A 243 -9.77 35.52 4.17
CA ALA A 243 -9.72 34.20 4.78
C ALA A 243 -8.75 33.33 3.94
N VAL A 244 -7.77 32.71 4.60
CA VAL A 244 -6.87 31.75 3.95
C VAL A 244 -7.39 30.35 4.21
N ARG A 245 -7.81 29.64 3.15
CA ARG A 245 -8.12 28.22 3.22
C ARG A 245 -6.93 27.41 2.67
N VAL A 246 -6.48 26.47 3.46
CA VAL A 246 -5.42 25.53 3.04
C VAL A 246 -6.05 24.24 2.56
N TYR A 247 -5.85 23.93 1.29
CA TYR A 247 -6.25 22.65 0.71
C TYR A 247 -5.03 21.76 0.57
N GLU A 248 -5.10 20.55 1.15
CA GLU A 248 -4.07 19.53 0.95
C GLU A 248 -4.44 18.65 -0.26
N LYS A 249 -3.67 18.73 -1.35
CA LYS A 249 -3.77 17.80 -2.47
C LYS A 249 -2.72 16.70 -2.28
N LYS A 250 -3.17 15.48 -2.01
CA LYS A 250 -2.30 14.29 -1.94
C LYS A 250 -2.26 13.63 -3.30
N THR A 251 -1.07 13.51 -3.86
CA THR A 251 -0.82 12.81 -5.13
C THR A 251 -0.10 11.50 -4.82
N LYS A 252 -0.61 10.40 -5.34
CA LYS A 252 0.05 9.10 -5.28
C LYS A 252 0.28 8.60 -6.70
N GLU A 253 1.54 8.50 -7.09
CA GLU A 253 1.95 8.17 -8.44
C GLU A 253 3.14 7.20 -8.42
N TRP A 254 3.13 6.23 -9.30
CA TRP A 254 4.24 5.34 -9.58
C TRP A 254 4.75 5.68 -10.98
N LEU A 255 5.82 6.47 -11.03
CA LEU A 255 6.36 7.04 -12.25
C LEU A 255 7.42 6.12 -12.85
N VAL A 256 7.14 5.54 -14.02
CA VAL A 256 8.10 4.72 -14.77
C VAL A 256 9.12 5.63 -15.44
N VAL A 257 10.39 5.33 -15.21
CA VAL A 257 11.54 6.05 -15.78
C VAL A 257 12.37 5.18 -16.72
N ARG A 258 12.25 3.85 -16.59
CA ARG A 258 12.94 2.87 -17.45
C ARG A 258 12.09 1.63 -17.67
N ALA A 259 12.29 0.98 -18.82
CA ALA A 259 11.68 -0.30 -19.16
C ALA A 259 12.66 -1.15 -19.98
N SER A 260 12.33 -2.42 -20.22
CA SER A 260 13.06 -3.26 -21.15
C SER A 260 12.98 -2.71 -22.56
N GLN A 261 14.07 -2.74 -23.29
CA GLN A 261 14.07 -2.43 -24.72
C GLN A 261 13.28 -3.49 -25.51
N ASN A 262 13.36 -4.73 -25.07
CA ASN A 262 12.66 -5.86 -25.66
C ASN A 262 11.73 -6.47 -24.60
N PRO A 263 10.41 -6.50 -24.85
CA PRO A 263 9.48 -7.24 -24.01
C PRO A 263 9.85 -8.74 -23.94
N TYR A 264 9.35 -9.41 -22.92
CA TYR A 264 9.51 -10.86 -22.80
C TYR A 264 8.57 -11.60 -23.74
N ASP A 265 9.03 -12.70 -24.34
CA ASP A 265 8.17 -13.58 -25.11
C ASP A 265 7.39 -14.52 -24.18
N PHE A 266 6.06 -14.56 -24.31
CA PHE A 266 5.22 -15.48 -23.56
C PHE A 266 5.57 -16.93 -23.91
N GLY A 267 5.85 -17.73 -22.89
CA GLY A 267 6.20 -19.13 -23.06
C GLY A 267 7.70 -19.40 -23.22
N GLU A 268 8.55 -18.38 -23.28
CA GLU A 268 9.99 -18.56 -23.12
C GLU A 268 10.32 -19.15 -21.75
N GLU A 269 11.41 -19.92 -21.64
CA GLU A 269 11.76 -20.59 -20.38
C GLU A 269 11.94 -19.60 -19.23
N GLY A 270 11.09 -19.72 -18.22
CA GLY A 270 11.08 -18.89 -17.04
C GLY A 270 10.20 -17.65 -17.13
N VAL A 271 9.66 -17.33 -18.28
CA VAL A 271 8.66 -16.26 -18.49
C VAL A 271 7.26 -16.77 -18.15
N LEU A 272 6.36 -15.86 -17.87
CA LEU A 272 4.94 -16.14 -17.68
C LEU A 272 4.33 -16.70 -18.96
N THR A 273 3.58 -17.81 -18.84
CA THR A 273 2.81 -18.35 -19.97
C THR A 273 1.41 -17.77 -20.02
N GLY A 274 0.77 -17.82 -21.20
CA GLY A 274 -0.64 -17.39 -21.34
C GLY A 274 -1.59 -18.18 -20.43
N ASP A 275 -1.35 -19.48 -20.24
CA ASP A 275 -2.15 -20.32 -19.34
C ASP A 275 -1.96 -19.92 -17.88
N GLU A 276 -0.73 -19.60 -17.45
CA GLU A 276 -0.46 -19.12 -16.09
C GLU A 276 -1.14 -17.77 -15.85
N LEU A 277 -1.15 -16.86 -16.84
CA LEU A 277 -1.86 -15.59 -16.76
C LEU A 277 -3.38 -15.80 -16.63
N THR A 278 -3.95 -16.65 -17.49
CA THR A 278 -5.37 -16.98 -17.48
C THR A 278 -5.79 -17.56 -16.13
N LYS A 279 -4.99 -18.51 -15.61
CA LYS A 279 -5.22 -19.09 -14.28
C LYS A 279 -5.17 -18.03 -13.19
N ALA A 280 -4.16 -17.16 -13.17
CA ALA A 280 -4.06 -16.10 -12.16
C ALA A 280 -5.24 -15.12 -12.20
N MET A 281 -5.77 -14.83 -13.39
CA MET A 281 -6.99 -14.03 -13.55
C MET A 281 -8.22 -14.73 -12.96
N GLN A 282 -8.38 -16.04 -13.22
CA GLN A 282 -9.47 -16.86 -12.65
C GLN A 282 -9.38 -16.95 -11.13
N ASP A 283 -8.19 -17.24 -10.59
CA ASP A 283 -7.94 -17.31 -9.15
C ASP A 283 -8.29 -15.98 -8.46
N ARG A 284 -7.98 -14.83 -9.13
CA ARG A 284 -8.38 -13.52 -8.63
C ARG A 284 -9.90 -13.36 -8.59
N GLN A 285 -10.63 -13.78 -9.63
CA GLN A 285 -12.09 -13.69 -9.66
C GLN A 285 -12.73 -14.51 -8.53
N ILE A 286 -12.21 -15.71 -8.28
CA ILE A 286 -12.66 -16.57 -7.17
C ILE A 286 -12.43 -15.85 -5.83
N LYS A 287 -11.23 -15.29 -5.62
CA LYS A 287 -10.90 -14.55 -4.39
C LYS A 287 -11.83 -13.34 -4.17
N LEU A 288 -12.13 -12.58 -5.22
CA LEU A 288 -13.05 -11.44 -5.13
C LEU A 288 -14.48 -11.88 -4.78
N ALA A 289 -14.95 -13.00 -5.35
CA ALA A 289 -16.25 -13.55 -5.01
C ALA A 289 -16.34 -14.00 -3.53
N GLU A 290 -15.28 -14.61 -3.01
CA GLU A 290 -15.18 -14.99 -1.59
C GLU A 290 -15.16 -13.75 -0.67
N GLU A 291 -14.40 -12.71 -1.01
CA GLU A 291 -14.37 -11.47 -0.23
C GLU A 291 -15.73 -10.76 -0.26
N LYS A 292 -16.42 -10.75 -1.40
CA LYS A 292 -17.79 -10.22 -1.50
C LYS A 292 -18.74 -10.98 -0.54
N LYS A 293 -18.71 -12.30 -0.58
CA LYS A 293 -19.53 -13.15 0.32
C LYS A 293 -19.23 -12.87 1.80
N LYS A 294 -17.97 -12.78 2.19
CA LYS A 294 -17.57 -12.41 3.58
C LYS A 294 -18.10 -11.02 3.98
N SER A 295 -18.04 -10.05 3.07
CA SER A 295 -18.59 -8.71 3.31
C SER A 295 -20.10 -8.75 3.54
N GLU A 296 -20.84 -9.50 2.74
CA GLU A 296 -22.28 -9.69 2.87
C GLU A 296 -22.64 -10.39 4.20
N GLU A 297 -21.92 -11.46 4.57
CA GLU A 297 -22.10 -12.16 5.84
C GLU A 297 -21.83 -11.24 7.04
N TYR A 298 -20.77 -10.42 6.99
CA TYR A 298 -20.48 -9.46 8.04
C TYR A 298 -21.58 -8.40 8.19
N LYS A 299 -22.13 -7.90 7.08
CA LYS A 299 -23.25 -6.95 7.08
C LYS A 299 -24.52 -7.59 7.67
N ALA A 300 -24.82 -8.83 7.29
CA ALA A 300 -25.96 -9.56 7.81
C ALA A 300 -25.86 -9.78 9.34
N GLN A 301 -24.68 -10.12 9.84
CA GLN A 301 -24.43 -10.28 11.29
C GLN A 301 -24.56 -8.95 12.04
N LYS A 302 -24.13 -7.85 11.45
CA LYS A 302 -24.22 -6.51 12.07
C LYS A 302 -25.67 -6.00 12.12
N ASN A 303 -26.49 -6.35 11.12
CA ASN A 303 -27.90 -5.94 11.04
C ASN A 303 -28.82 -6.86 11.88
N ASN A 304 -28.38 -8.07 12.22
CA ASN A 304 -29.03 -8.97 13.16
C ASN A 304 -28.10 -9.18 14.38
N PRO A 305 -28.02 -8.23 15.33
CA PRO A 305 -27.29 -8.48 16.55
C PRO A 305 -27.96 -9.66 17.25
N VAL A 306 -27.23 -10.78 17.37
CA VAL A 306 -27.64 -11.90 18.21
C VAL A 306 -27.95 -11.30 19.58
N THR A 307 -29.22 -11.29 19.96
CA THR A 307 -29.65 -10.91 21.29
C THR A 307 -28.83 -11.73 22.27
N ALA A 308 -28.01 -11.08 23.08
CA ALA A 308 -27.30 -11.75 24.15
C ALA A 308 -28.31 -12.58 24.94
N PRO A 309 -28.00 -13.84 25.31
CA PRO A 309 -28.93 -14.63 26.15
C PRO A 309 -29.27 -13.80 27.39
N ALA A 310 -30.58 -13.67 27.63
CA ALA A 310 -31.09 -12.89 28.75
C ALA A 310 -30.33 -13.30 30.02
N ALA A 311 -29.78 -12.35 30.74
CA ALA A 311 -29.14 -12.60 32.01
C ALA A 311 -30.11 -13.38 32.89
N ALA A 312 -29.64 -14.51 33.42
CA ALA A 312 -30.41 -15.31 34.37
C ALA A 312 -30.90 -14.37 35.49
N PRO A 313 -32.16 -14.52 35.96
CA PRO A 313 -32.74 -13.68 36.99
C PRO A 313 -31.84 -13.77 38.24
N ALA A 314 -31.43 -12.60 38.74
CA ALA A 314 -30.66 -12.53 39.98
C ALA A 314 -31.41 -13.25 41.11
N ALA A 315 -30.73 -14.20 41.74
CA ALA A 315 -31.24 -14.89 42.93
C ALA A 315 -31.55 -13.83 43.99
N LYS A 316 -32.79 -13.80 44.49
CA LYS A 316 -33.20 -12.96 45.58
C LYS A 316 -32.33 -13.28 46.78
N GLN A 317 -31.57 -12.32 47.26
CA GLN A 317 -30.90 -12.37 48.54
C GLN A 317 -31.96 -12.47 49.64
N GLY A 318 -32.00 -13.57 50.36
CA GLY A 318 -32.87 -13.80 51.48
C GLY A 318 -32.47 -12.93 52.63
N ASP A 319 -33.46 -12.29 53.23
CA ASP A 319 -33.38 -11.56 54.51
C ASP A 319 -32.79 -12.47 55.60
N PHE A 320 -31.64 -12.12 56.13
CA PHE A 320 -31.20 -12.56 57.44
C PHE A 320 -31.57 -11.52 58.47
N ILE A 321 -32.60 -11.83 59.25
CA ILE A 321 -32.91 -11.22 60.54
C ILE A 321 -31.98 -11.85 61.56
N PHE A 322 -31.10 -11.03 62.15
CA PHE A 322 -30.74 -10.96 63.60
C PHE A 322 -29.72 -9.82 63.79
#